data_e567f7fa86f629fe8bba6877097ac329
#
_entry.id   e567f7fa86f629fe8bba6877097ac329
#
_cell.length_a   1.000
_cell.length_b   1.000
_cell.length_c   1.000
_cell.angle_alpha   90.00
_cell.angle_beta   90.00
_cell.angle_gamma   90.00
#
_symmetry.space_group_name_H-M   'P 1'
#
loop_
_entity.id
_entity.type
_entity.pdbx_description
1 polymer ?
#
loop_
_entity_poly.entity_id
_entity_poly.type
_entity_poly.pdbx_seq_one_letter_code
_entity_poly.pdbx_strand_id
1 'polypeptide(L)'
;GGTDKVKYYVMGSFLAEEGSYVSLENKKFSLRSNLSVDLTKYITMNVNLDANQSNDKRFYWPFSDDDDQSVYDLYRCTFNAMKTTPFYSYLDGTPANTITDYPIYQDYGSWQGWNPVDQVVGNRYLKTRRRNLNGIVSFNINLDFITKGLSTKVMASYLGHDYNRKRFMTFQKNYKFQQADPQGNRFLPAPLNLNEYNTFNFSQNYENLEYKTKQLWTEQFNWFVNYANTFGKHDVAAMVVFEQPSKGGEEVSAKGESPLTNLDQMFNYSSDALRRWGEAKEKNGGRLSW
;
A
#
# COMPACT_ATOMS: atom_id res chain seq x y z
N GLY A 1 13.64 1.89 -30.05
CA GLY A 1 14.83 1.97 -30.89
C GLY A 1 15.40 0.63 -31.21
N GLY A 2 16.47 0.60 -32.01
CA GLY A 2 17.18 -0.64 -32.30
C GLY A 2 17.98 -0.65 -33.59
N THR A 3 18.58 -1.78 -33.85
CA THR A 3 19.27 -2.16 -35.09
C THR A 3 18.62 -3.42 -35.65
N ASP A 4 19.12 -3.98 -36.75
CA ASP A 4 18.61 -5.24 -37.31
C ASP A 4 18.72 -6.41 -36.31
N LYS A 5 19.72 -6.37 -35.40
CA LYS A 5 19.97 -7.44 -34.43
C LYS A 5 19.49 -7.13 -33.01
N VAL A 6 19.23 -5.87 -32.69
CA VAL A 6 18.84 -5.42 -31.34
C VAL A 6 17.65 -4.52 -31.42
N LYS A 7 16.58 -4.86 -30.77
CA LYS A 7 15.37 -4.03 -30.63
C LYS A 7 15.15 -3.77 -29.14
N TYR A 8 14.92 -2.51 -28.80
CA TYR A 8 14.66 -2.15 -27.41
C TYR A 8 13.56 -1.08 -27.29
N TYR A 9 12.87 -1.17 -26.18
CA TYR A 9 11.89 -0.17 -25.75
C TYR A 9 12.10 0.09 -24.26
N VAL A 10 12.18 1.36 -23.87
CA VAL A 10 12.26 1.79 -22.48
C VAL A 10 11.24 2.90 -22.24
N MET A 11 10.47 2.77 -21.19
CA MET A 11 9.48 3.76 -20.76
C MET A 11 9.59 3.97 -19.26
N GLY A 12 9.66 5.23 -18.83
CA GLY A 12 9.52 5.65 -17.45
C GLY A 12 8.28 6.52 -17.29
N SER A 13 7.57 6.40 -16.19
CA SER A 13 6.46 7.29 -15.85
C SER A 13 6.45 7.64 -14.36
N PHE A 14 5.99 8.85 -14.08
CA PHE A 14 5.76 9.34 -12.74
C PHE A 14 4.36 9.93 -12.66
N LEU A 15 3.61 9.55 -11.61
CA LEU A 15 2.30 10.09 -11.30
C LEU A 15 2.34 10.59 -9.86
N ALA A 16 1.85 11.79 -9.63
CA ALA A 16 1.58 12.35 -8.31
C ALA A 16 0.13 12.81 -8.25
N GLU A 17 -0.60 12.31 -7.28
CA GLU A 17 -2.01 12.62 -7.07
C GLU A 17 -2.18 13.08 -5.62
N GLU A 18 -2.97 14.12 -5.43
CA GLU A 18 -3.45 14.59 -4.14
C GLU A 18 -4.97 14.42 -4.10
N GLY A 19 -5.47 13.90 -2.99
CA GLY A 19 -6.91 13.69 -2.82
C GLY A 19 -7.62 14.95 -2.37
N SER A 20 -8.95 14.87 -2.27
CA SER A 20 -9.82 15.97 -1.84
C SER A 20 -9.63 16.36 -0.37
N TYR A 21 -8.95 15.55 0.41
CA TYR A 21 -8.62 15.80 1.82
C TYR A 21 -7.13 16.00 2.01
N VAL A 22 -6.78 16.85 2.96
CA VAL A 22 -5.40 16.98 3.45
C VAL A 22 -4.90 15.60 3.86
N SER A 23 -3.68 15.25 3.52
CA SER A 23 -3.03 13.96 3.82
C SER A 23 -3.39 12.80 2.89
N LEU A 24 -4.20 12.98 1.85
CA LEU A 24 -4.38 11.97 0.82
C LEU A 24 -3.37 12.20 -0.33
N GLU A 25 -2.33 11.41 -0.37
CA GLU A 25 -1.27 11.52 -1.37
C GLU A 25 -1.00 10.14 -1.97
N ASN A 26 -0.86 10.08 -3.28
CA ASN A 26 -0.35 8.92 -4.01
C ASN A 26 0.76 9.34 -4.97
N LYS A 27 1.92 8.68 -4.87
CA LYS A 27 3.04 8.90 -5.79
C LYS A 27 3.45 7.56 -6.39
N LYS A 28 3.38 7.44 -7.70
CA LYS A 28 3.69 6.22 -8.43
C LYS A 28 4.81 6.44 -9.42
N PHE A 29 5.80 5.56 -9.37
CA PHE A 29 6.88 5.45 -10.34
C PHE A 29 6.71 4.14 -11.10
N SER A 30 6.90 4.16 -12.42
CA SER A 30 6.90 2.95 -13.22
C SER A 30 8.03 2.99 -14.24
N LEU A 31 8.68 1.84 -14.41
CA LEU A 31 9.72 1.61 -15.41
C LEU A 31 9.35 0.34 -16.17
N ARG A 32 9.36 0.42 -17.48
CA ARG A 32 9.20 -0.73 -18.36
C ARG A 32 10.33 -0.77 -19.36
N SER A 33 10.94 -1.94 -19.55
CA SER A 33 11.96 -2.17 -20.53
C SER A 33 11.71 -3.51 -21.24
N ASN A 34 11.75 -3.47 -22.56
CA ASN A 34 11.70 -4.66 -23.39
C ASN A 34 12.94 -4.65 -24.29
N LEU A 35 13.65 -5.76 -24.32
CA LEU A 35 14.84 -5.96 -25.12
C LEU A 35 14.70 -7.26 -25.90
N SER A 36 14.97 -7.22 -27.19
CA SER A 36 15.08 -8.40 -28.07
C SER A 36 16.41 -8.35 -28.81
N VAL A 37 17.20 -9.39 -28.70
CA VAL A 37 18.55 -9.49 -29.29
C VAL A 37 18.68 -10.79 -30.06
N ASP A 38 19.01 -10.70 -31.33
CA ASP A 38 19.42 -11.85 -32.14
C ASP A 38 20.90 -12.16 -31.88
N LEU A 39 21.13 -13.06 -30.92
CA LEU A 39 22.49 -13.48 -30.53
C LEU A 39 23.20 -14.19 -31.65
N THR A 40 22.47 -15.02 -32.39
CA THR A 40 22.91 -15.72 -33.60
C THR A 40 21.73 -15.80 -34.57
N LYS A 41 21.96 -16.30 -35.79
CA LYS A 41 20.90 -16.59 -36.75
C LYS A 41 19.86 -17.61 -36.26
N TYR A 42 20.13 -18.29 -35.15
CA TYR A 42 19.28 -19.34 -34.60
C TYR A 42 18.74 -19.02 -33.22
N ILE A 43 19.33 -18.05 -32.50
CA ILE A 43 19.01 -17.77 -31.10
C ILE A 43 18.63 -16.30 -30.93
N THR A 44 17.39 -16.07 -30.50
CA THR A 44 16.87 -14.74 -30.11
C THR A 44 16.62 -14.74 -28.61
N MET A 45 17.25 -13.80 -27.90
CA MET A 45 17.00 -13.53 -26.49
C MET A 45 15.99 -12.41 -26.35
N ASN A 46 15.00 -12.59 -25.48
CA ASN A 46 14.07 -11.53 -25.09
C ASN A 46 14.13 -11.32 -23.58
N VAL A 47 14.21 -10.05 -23.18
CA VAL A 47 14.18 -9.62 -21.78
C VAL A 47 13.06 -8.58 -21.63
N ASN A 48 12.11 -8.85 -20.73
CA ASN A 48 11.06 -7.93 -20.37
C ASN A 48 11.18 -7.62 -18.88
N LEU A 49 11.22 -6.35 -18.54
CA LEU A 49 11.26 -5.84 -17.17
C LEU A 49 10.15 -4.83 -16.99
N ASP A 50 9.34 -5.03 -15.96
CA ASP A 50 8.33 -4.08 -15.49
C ASP A 50 8.51 -3.89 -13.98
N ALA A 51 8.82 -2.66 -13.57
CA ALA A 51 9.01 -2.31 -12.17
C ALA A 51 8.13 -1.11 -11.84
N ASN A 52 7.40 -1.18 -10.74
CA ASN A 52 6.63 -0.06 -10.26
C ASN A 52 6.69 0.06 -8.73
N GLN A 53 6.62 1.30 -8.26
CA GLN A 53 6.50 1.62 -6.84
C GLN A 53 5.38 2.64 -6.66
N SER A 54 4.44 2.35 -5.76
CA SER A 54 3.42 3.26 -5.26
C SER A 54 3.70 3.60 -3.80
N ASN A 55 3.64 4.88 -3.47
CA ASN A 55 3.71 5.39 -2.11
C ASN A 55 2.42 6.12 -1.82
N ASP A 56 1.63 5.55 -0.94
CA ASP A 56 0.34 6.11 -0.52
C ASP A 56 0.47 6.65 0.90
N LYS A 57 -0.09 7.81 1.15
CA LYS A 57 -0.25 8.39 2.49
C LYS A 57 -1.68 8.83 2.65
N ARG A 58 -2.28 8.49 3.79
CA ARG A 58 -3.61 8.94 4.17
C ARG A 58 -3.73 9.12 5.68
N PHE A 59 -4.77 9.82 6.12
CA PHE A 59 -5.14 9.81 7.53
C PHE A 59 -5.50 8.39 7.97
N TYR A 60 -5.30 8.09 9.23
CA TYR A 60 -5.67 6.82 9.83
C TYR A 60 -6.76 7.03 10.88
N TRP A 61 -7.80 6.21 10.80
CA TRP A 61 -8.87 6.18 11.76
C TRP A 61 -8.85 4.85 12.53
N PRO A 62 -8.92 4.86 13.87
CA PRO A 62 -8.63 3.67 14.68
C PRO A 62 -9.80 2.69 14.83
N PHE A 63 -10.92 2.86 14.11
CA PHE A 63 -12.11 2.06 14.31
C PHE A 63 -12.02 0.63 13.82
N SER A 64 -11.27 0.41 12.78
CA SER A 64 -11.19 -0.86 12.08
C SER A 64 -9.75 -1.16 11.66
N ASP A 65 -9.40 -2.43 11.69
CA ASP A 65 -8.18 -2.92 11.04
C ASP A 65 -8.29 -2.87 9.50
N ASP A 66 -9.50 -2.66 8.98
CA ASP A 66 -9.73 -2.41 7.57
C ASP A 66 -9.32 -0.98 7.21
N ASP A 67 -8.29 -0.89 6.40
CA ASP A 67 -7.72 0.37 5.96
C ASP A 67 -8.72 1.24 5.16
N ASP A 68 -9.70 0.66 4.49
CA ASP A 68 -10.69 1.38 3.68
C ASP A 68 -11.84 1.94 4.52
N GLN A 69 -12.11 1.35 5.67
CA GLN A 69 -13.14 1.81 6.59
C GLN A 69 -12.89 3.24 7.08
N SER A 70 -11.63 3.66 7.20
CA SER A 70 -11.28 5.02 7.65
C SER A 70 -11.89 6.13 6.80
N VAL A 71 -11.94 5.96 5.48
CA VAL A 71 -12.53 6.93 4.56
C VAL A 71 -14.05 6.93 4.66
N TYR A 72 -14.64 5.75 4.75
CA TYR A 72 -16.08 5.59 4.91
C TYR A 72 -16.57 6.26 6.21
N ASP A 73 -15.88 6.04 7.30
CA ASP A 73 -16.22 6.61 8.60
C ASP A 73 -16.06 8.14 8.63
N LEU A 74 -15.08 8.70 7.91
CA LEU A 74 -14.96 10.15 7.77
C LEU A 74 -16.20 10.76 7.12
N TYR A 75 -16.68 10.20 6.01
CA TYR A 75 -17.91 10.67 5.36
C TYR A 75 -19.10 10.55 6.30
N ARG A 76 -19.24 9.43 6.97
CA ARG A 76 -20.30 9.18 7.93
C ARG A 76 -20.30 10.21 9.06
N CYS A 77 -19.14 10.52 9.63
CA CYS A 77 -18.98 11.53 10.67
C CYS A 77 -19.28 12.93 10.16
N THR A 78 -18.83 13.26 8.95
CA THR A 78 -19.07 14.57 8.33
C THR A 78 -20.56 14.81 8.05
N PHE A 79 -21.27 13.81 7.55
CA PHE A 79 -22.71 13.93 7.30
C PHE A 79 -23.55 14.03 8.59
N ASN A 80 -23.09 13.41 9.67
CA ASN A 80 -23.77 13.42 10.96
C ASN A 80 -23.36 14.60 11.84
N ALA A 81 -22.32 15.37 11.48
CA ALA A 81 -21.85 16.50 12.28
C ALA A 81 -22.93 17.58 12.42
N MET A 82 -23.12 18.07 13.64
CA MET A 82 -24.08 19.13 13.91
C MET A 82 -23.64 20.44 13.28
N LYS A 83 -24.51 21.03 12.47
CA LYS A 83 -24.26 22.34 11.81
C LYS A 83 -24.11 23.50 12.81
N THR A 84 -24.59 23.35 14.02
CA THR A 84 -24.55 24.37 15.08
C THR A 84 -23.35 24.28 16.00
N THR A 85 -22.55 23.19 15.87
CA THR A 85 -21.36 22.98 16.69
C THR A 85 -20.14 23.20 15.84
N PRO A 86 -19.28 24.18 16.15
CA PRO A 86 -18.03 24.40 15.40
C PRO A 86 -17.07 23.24 15.59
N PHE A 87 -16.21 23.00 14.61
CA PHE A 87 -15.18 21.94 14.72
C PHE A 87 -14.05 22.34 15.67
N TYR A 88 -13.77 23.63 15.81
CA TYR A 88 -12.76 24.21 16.69
C TYR A 88 -13.32 25.42 17.43
N SER A 89 -12.78 25.72 18.60
CA SER A 89 -13.20 26.84 19.40
C SER A 89 -12.04 27.63 20.00
N TYR A 90 -12.40 28.61 20.83
CA TYR A 90 -11.51 29.57 21.45
C TYR A 90 -11.47 29.39 22.95
N LEU A 91 -10.43 29.88 23.61
CA LEU A 91 -10.37 30.09 25.06
C LEU A 91 -10.91 31.47 25.37
N ASP A 92 -11.85 31.58 26.32
CA ASP A 92 -12.44 32.84 26.78
C ASP A 92 -12.89 33.76 25.63
N GLY A 93 -13.45 33.21 24.56
CA GLY A 93 -13.84 33.95 23.38
C GLY A 93 -12.68 34.49 22.53
N THR A 94 -11.43 34.20 22.88
CA THR A 94 -10.26 34.55 22.06
C THR A 94 -10.12 33.56 20.91
N PRO A 95 -9.99 34.01 19.67
CA PRO A 95 -9.79 33.11 18.53
C PRO A 95 -8.57 32.20 18.69
N ALA A 96 -8.73 30.90 18.41
CA ALA A 96 -7.63 29.98 18.31
C ALA A 96 -6.71 30.40 17.15
N ASN A 97 -5.39 30.32 17.39
CA ASN A 97 -4.41 30.73 16.39
C ASN A 97 -4.25 29.70 15.28
N THR A 98 -4.57 28.44 15.57
CA THR A 98 -4.46 27.34 14.61
C THR A 98 -5.72 26.48 14.61
N ILE A 99 -5.98 25.84 13.47
CA ILE A 99 -7.14 24.97 13.28
C ILE A 99 -7.12 23.72 14.19
N THR A 100 -5.96 23.41 14.78
CA THR A 100 -5.74 22.21 15.59
C THR A 100 -5.71 22.48 17.09
N ASP A 101 -5.87 23.73 17.54
CA ASP A 101 -5.65 24.11 18.93
C ASP A 101 -6.67 23.45 19.88
N TYR A 102 -7.96 23.58 19.61
CA TYR A 102 -9.00 23.07 20.49
C TYR A 102 -10.12 22.40 19.67
N PRO A 103 -9.96 21.12 19.28
CA PRO A 103 -11.00 20.40 18.57
C PRO A 103 -12.21 20.16 19.49
N ILE A 104 -13.39 20.52 19.00
CA ILE A 104 -14.63 20.45 19.77
C ILE A 104 -15.30 19.10 19.57
N TYR A 105 -15.73 18.55 20.68
CA TYR A 105 -16.56 17.34 20.76
C TYR A 105 -17.83 17.51 19.94
N GLN A 106 -18.07 16.61 19.01
CA GLN A 106 -19.29 16.56 18.23
C GLN A 106 -20.25 15.55 18.88
N ASP A 107 -21.47 15.99 19.18
CA ASP A 107 -22.48 15.16 19.81
C ASP A 107 -23.60 14.86 18.79
N TYR A 108 -23.57 13.68 18.20
CA TYR A 108 -24.55 13.23 17.22
C TYR A 108 -24.92 11.76 17.44
N GLY A 109 -25.80 11.53 18.39
CA GLY A 109 -26.34 10.21 18.70
C GLY A 109 -25.27 9.21 19.17
N SER A 110 -25.27 7.99 18.61
CA SER A 110 -24.34 6.92 19.00
C SER A 110 -22.88 7.15 18.56
N TRP A 111 -22.61 8.22 17.81
CA TRP A 111 -21.30 8.57 17.24
C TRP A 111 -20.68 9.79 17.93
N GLN A 112 -20.93 9.91 19.20
CA GLN A 112 -20.48 11.05 20.00
C GLN A 112 -18.96 11.16 20.08
N GLY A 113 -18.48 12.40 20.10
CA GLY A 113 -17.09 12.72 20.38
C GLY A 113 -16.18 12.82 19.16
N TRP A 114 -16.64 12.51 17.98
CA TRP A 114 -15.81 12.53 16.79
C TRP A 114 -15.76 13.91 16.16
N ASN A 115 -14.55 14.37 15.90
CA ASN A 115 -14.32 15.58 15.13
C ASN A 115 -13.78 15.19 13.74
N PRO A 116 -14.57 15.33 12.66
CA PRO A 116 -14.15 14.90 11.32
C PRO A 116 -12.96 15.69 10.79
N VAL A 117 -12.79 16.95 11.20
CA VAL A 117 -11.65 17.77 10.76
C VAL A 117 -10.37 17.29 11.45
N ASP A 118 -10.41 17.04 12.77
CA ASP A 118 -9.25 16.50 13.48
C ASP A 118 -8.84 15.10 13.01
N GLN A 119 -9.78 14.31 12.49
CA GLN A 119 -9.45 13.03 11.85
C GLN A 119 -8.49 13.20 10.67
N VAL A 120 -8.69 14.23 9.87
CA VAL A 120 -7.94 14.48 8.63
C VAL A 120 -6.64 15.24 8.89
N VAL A 121 -6.67 16.26 9.76
CA VAL A 121 -5.50 17.13 10.03
C VAL A 121 -4.67 16.69 11.22
N GLY A 122 -5.14 15.75 12.03
CA GLY A 122 -4.43 15.23 13.21
C GLY A 122 -3.18 14.41 12.84
N ASN A 123 -2.40 14.07 13.87
CA ASN A 123 -1.11 13.38 13.71
C ASN A 123 -1.22 11.87 13.42
N ARG A 124 -2.39 11.40 13.01
CA ARG A 124 -2.65 9.99 12.69
C ARG A 124 -2.51 9.75 11.20
N TYR A 125 -1.77 8.75 10.83
CA TYR A 125 -1.57 8.43 9.42
C TYR A 125 -1.34 6.96 9.16
N LEU A 126 -1.64 6.57 7.94
CA LEU A 126 -1.28 5.33 7.30
C LEU A 126 -0.40 5.66 6.08
N LYS A 127 0.81 5.13 6.09
CA LYS A 127 1.72 5.17 4.94
C LYS A 127 1.90 3.77 4.40
N THR A 128 1.69 3.60 3.11
CA THR A 128 1.85 2.31 2.43
C THR A 128 2.79 2.49 1.25
N ARG A 129 3.76 1.59 1.13
CA ARG A 129 4.64 1.49 -0.03
C ARG A 129 4.48 0.11 -0.63
N ARG A 130 4.10 0.07 -1.90
CA ARG A 130 3.99 -1.15 -2.69
C ARG A 130 5.03 -1.11 -3.80
N ARG A 131 5.78 -2.17 -3.95
CA ARG A 131 6.72 -2.37 -5.05
C ARG A 131 6.37 -3.66 -5.75
N ASN A 132 6.35 -3.59 -7.06
CA ASN A 132 6.18 -4.76 -7.91
C ASN A 132 7.33 -4.81 -8.90
N LEU A 133 7.92 -5.97 -9.04
CA LEU A 133 8.95 -6.27 -10.01
C LEU A 133 8.51 -7.49 -10.80
N ASN A 134 8.42 -7.35 -12.11
CA ASN A 134 8.17 -8.46 -13.03
C ASN A 134 9.31 -8.52 -14.04
N GLY A 135 10.05 -9.59 -14.03
CA GLY A 135 11.17 -9.87 -14.94
C GLY A 135 10.93 -11.17 -15.69
N ILE A 136 11.10 -11.14 -17.02
CA ILE A 136 11.00 -12.32 -17.87
C ILE A 136 12.21 -12.33 -18.79
N VAL A 137 12.94 -13.44 -18.80
CA VAL A 137 13.99 -13.72 -19.76
C VAL A 137 13.61 -14.96 -20.54
N SER A 138 13.70 -14.90 -21.87
CA SER A 138 13.45 -16.06 -22.72
C SER A 138 14.44 -16.14 -23.86
N PHE A 139 14.75 -17.37 -24.24
CA PHE A 139 15.57 -17.72 -25.39
C PHE A 139 14.71 -18.53 -26.35
N ASN A 140 14.53 -18.02 -27.55
CA ASN A 140 13.93 -18.75 -28.67
C ASN A 140 15.05 -19.31 -29.54
N ILE A 141 15.04 -20.59 -29.75
CA ILE A 141 16.11 -21.31 -30.46
C ILE A 141 15.48 -22.06 -31.65
N ASN A 142 15.84 -21.66 -32.84
CA ASN A 142 15.47 -22.37 -34.05
C ASN A 142 16.41 -23.57 -34.25
N LEU A 143 15.85 -24.76 -34.38
CA LEU A 143 16.56 -26.03 -34.52
C LEU A 143 16.35 -26.66 -35.92
N ASP A 144 15.95 -25.85 -36.90
CA ASP A 144 15.77 -26.31 -38.30
C ASP A 144 17.01 -27.01 -38.89
N PHE A 145 18.18 -26.70 -38.36
CA PHE A 145 19.44 -27.34 -38.77
C PHE A 145 19.57 -28.80 -38.29
N ILE A 146 18.77 -29.19 -37.28
CA ILE A 146 18.64 -30.58 -36.81
C ILE A 146 17.48 -31.26 -37.53
N THR A 147 16.28 -30.63 -37.45
CA THR A 147 15.09 -31.15 -38.07
C THR A 147 14.22 -29.97 -38.49
N LYS A 148 13.82 -29.88 -39.76
CA LYS A 148 13.01 -28.82 -40.30
C LYS A 148 11.68 -28.70 -39.53
N GLY A 149 11.40 -27.50 -39.04
CA GLY A 149 10.21 -27.17 -38.27
C GLY A 149 10.34 -27.42 -36.75
N LEU A 150 11.54 -27.77 -36.26
CA LEU A 150 11.83 -27.94 -34.84
C LEU A 150 12.30 -26.60 -34.25
N SER A 151 11.72 -26.22 -33.11
CA SER A 151 12.17 -25.07 -32.31
C SER A 151 12.01 -25.35 -30.83
N THR A 152 12.78 -24.63 -30.02
CA THR A 152 12.62 -24.69 -28.57
C THR A 152 12.65 -23.29 -27.97
N LYS A 153 11.93 -23.12 -26.86
CA LYS A 153 11.92 -21.89 -26.08
C LYS A 153 12.16 -22.23 -24.61
N VAL A 154 13.12 -21.56 -24.01
CA VAL A 154 13.38 -21.59 -22.56
C VAL A 154 13.00 -20.24 -22.00
N MET A 155 12.26 -20.22 -20.91
CA MET A 155 11.80 -18.99 -20.27
C MET A 155 11.91 -19.09 -18.76
N ALA A 156 12.47 -18.07 -18.14
CA ALA A 156 12.46 -17.87 -16.70
C ALA A 156 11.75 -16.56 -16.38
N SER A 157 10.89 -16.57 -15.39
CA SER A 157 10.22 -15.36 -14.91
C SER A 157 10.28 -15.25 -13.40
N TYR A 158 10.35 -14.00 -12.93
CA TYR A 158 10.30 -13.62 -11.53
C TYR A 158 9.22 -12.54 -11.34
N LEU A 159 8.31 -12.74 -10.40
CA LEU A 159 7.32 -11.78 -9.98
C LEU A 159 7.45 -11.55 -8.48
N GLY A 160 7.89 -10.35 -8.11
CA GLY A 160 8.04 -9.91 -6.72
C GLY A 160 7.02 -8.85 -6.35
N HIS A 161 6.45 -8.96 -5.16
CA HIS A 161 5.55 -8.00 -4.55
C HIS A 161 6.02 -7.68 -3.14
N ASP A 162 6.47 -6.44 -2.92
CA ASP A 162 6.81 -5.92 -1.61
C ASP A 162 5.73 -4.96 -1.14
N TYR A 163 5.25 -5.18 0.06
CA TYR A 163 4.30 -4.32 0.75
C TYR A 163 4.87 -3.91 2.08
N ASN A 164 4.99 -2.59 2.31
CA ASN A 164 5.41 -2.01 3.57
C ASN A 164 4.35 -1.03 4.04
N ARG A 165 3.90 -1.20 5.28
CA ARG A 165 2.92 -0.34 5.93
C ARG A 165 3.49 0.24 7.21
N LYS A 166 3.33 1.54 7.40
CA LYS A 166 3.54 2.23 8.67
C LYS A 166 2.23 2.88 9.09
N ARG A 167 1.74 2.52 10.26
CA ARG A 167 0.50 3.02 10.85
C ARG A 167 0.84 3.70 12.16
N PHE A 168 0.51 4.96 12.29
CA PHE A 168 0.72 5.75 13.48
C PHE A 168 -0.62 6.29 13.99
N MET A 169 -0.88 6.05 15.27
CA MET A 169 -2.11 6.45 15.93
C MET A 169 -1.81 7.18 17.23
N THR A 170 -2.39 8.36 17.40
CA THR A 170 -2.42 9.14 18.64
C THR A 170 -3.84 9.26 19.13
N PHE A 171 -4.02 9.52 20.41
CA PHE A 171 -5.34 9.84 20.97
C PHE A 171 -5.91 11.10 20.34
N GLN A 172 -7.21 11.08 20.13
CA GLN A 172 -7.97 12.27 19.83
C GLN A 172 -8.50 12.86 21.14
N LYS A 173 -8.12 14.10 21.42
CA LYS A 173 -8.63 14.88 22.55
C LYS A 173 -9.64 15.88 22.03
N ASN A 174 -10.89 15.74 22.42
CA ASN A 174 -11.96 16.66 22.06
C ASN A 174 -12.46 17.36 23.33
N TYR A 175 -12.79 18.64 23.19
CA TYR A 175 -13.20 19.51 24.29
C TYR A 175 -14.70 19.78 24.22
N LYS A 176 -15.39 19.75 25.36
CA LYS A 176 -16.79 20.14 25.45
C LYS A 176 -16.91 21.60 25.89
N PHE A 177 -17.87 22.30 25.31
CA PHE A 177 -18.27 23.58 25.83
C PHE A 177 -18.88 23.41 27.22
N GLN A 178 -18.43 24.20 28.18
CA GLN A 178 -18.95 24.17 29.55
C GLN A 178 -19.91 25.31 29.84
N GLN A 179 -19.71 26.43 29.17
CA GLN A 179 -20.47 27.65 29.44
C GLN A 179 -21.02 28.25 28.15
N ALA A 180 -22.13 28.98 28.32
CA ALA A 180 -22.62 29.90 27.33
C ALA A 180 -22.70 31.29 28.01
N ASP A 181 -22.29 32.33 27.28
CA ASP A 181 -22.52 33.70 27.72
C ASP A 181 -24.03 34.08 27.70
N PRO A 182 -24.43 35.22 28.26
CA PRO A 182 -25.83 35.66 28.19
C PRO A 182 -26.38 35.82 26.78
N GLN A 183 -25.53 35.97 25.78
CA GLN A 183 -25.86 36.04 24.35
C GLN A 183 -26.00 34.66 23.71
N GLY A 184 -25.69 33.56 24.43
CA GLY A 184 -25.77 32.21 23.96
C GLY A 184 -24.53 31.74 23.24
N ASN A 185 -23.42 32.51 23.20
CA ASN A 185 -22.15 32.06 22.66
C ASN A 185 -21.52 31.00 23.55
N ARG A 186 -21.04 29.94 22.95
CA ARG A 186 -20.38 28.85 23.65
C ARG A 186 -18.87 28.99 23.55
N PHE A 187 -18.15 28.84 24.65
CA PHE A 187 -16.71 28.93 24.72
C PHE A 187 -16.10 27.87 25.66
N LEU A 188 -14.82 27.67 25.56
CA LEU A 188 -14.05 26.89 26.51
C LEU A 188 -13.55 27.81 27.62
N PRO A 189 -13.71 27.44 28.92
CA PRO A 189 -13.19 28.23 30.01
C PRO A 189 -11.66 28.23 30.06
N ALA A 190 -11.07 29.33 30.50
CA ALA A 190 -9.66 29.40 30.83
C ALA A 190 -9.47 29.53 32.37
N PRO A 191 -8.54 28.81 33.00
CA PRO A 191 -7.70 27.76 32.36
C PRO A 191 -8.51 26.53 31.98
N LEU A 192 -8.12 25.83 30.92
CA LEU A 192 -8.75 24.57 30.55
C LEU A 192 -8.62 23.55 31.68
N ASN A 193 -9.73 23.03 32.14
CA ASN A 193 -9.72 21.90 33.05
C ASN A 193 -9.47 20.62 32.25
N LEU A 194 -8.26 20.09 32.31
CA LEU A 194 -7.87 18.90 31.56
C LEU A 194 -8.64 17.62 31.96
N ASN A 195 -9.34 17.63 33.11
CA ASN A 195 -10.20 16.54 33.54
C ASN A 195 -11.57 16.54 32.83
N GLU A 196 -11.92 17.61 32.14
CA GLU A 196 -13.22 17.78 31.49
C GLU A 196 -13.17 17.52 29.97
N TYR A 197 -12.02 17.21 29.40
CA TYR A 197 -11.97 16.75 28.02
C TYR A 197 -12.30 15.26 27.94
N ASN A 198 -13.13 14.91 27.00
CA ASN A 198 -13.35 13.51 26.69
C ASN A 198 -12.27 13.03 25.74
N THR A 199 -11.49 12.08 26.20
CA THR A 199 -10.72 11.23 25.29
C THR A 199 -11.68 10.21 24.72
N PHE A 200 -11.89 10.23 23.44
CA PHE A 200 -12.69 9.20 22.81
C PHE A 200 -11.80 7.95 22.65
N ASN A 201 -12.07 6.96 23.48
CA ASN A 201 -11.40 5.67 23.42
C ASN A 201 -12.15 4.77 22.45
N PHE A 202 -11.60 4.59 21.27
CA PHE A 202 -11.99 3.50 20.38
C PHE A 202 -11.55 2.15 20.98
N SER A 203 -11.97 1.08 20.35
CA SER A 203 -11.65 -0.31 20.74
C SER A 203 -10.15 -0.62 20.93
N GLN A 204 -9.28 0.29 20.49
CA GLN A 204 -7.85 0.28 20.78
C GLN A 204 -7.52 1.42 21.75
N ASN A 205 -7.39 1.06 23.01
CA ASN A 205 -7.18 2.00 24.11
C ASN A 205 -5.79 2.65 24.17
N TYR A 206 -4.96 2.51 23.14
CA TYR A 206 -3.56 2.91 23.21
C TYR A 206 -3.12 3.67 21.96
N GLU A 207 -2.31 4.71 22.19
CA GLU A 207 -1.48 5.24 21.12
C GLU A 207 -0.53 4.15 20.64
N ASN A 208 -0.38 4.00 19.34
CA ASN A 208 0.43 2.92 18.80
C ASN A 208 1.13 3.29 17.50
N LEU A 209 2.22 2.58 17.26
CA LEU A 209 2.95 2.56 16.02
C LEU A 209 3.08 1.12 15.54
N GLU A 210 2.68 0.86 14.32
CA GLU A 210 2.79 -0.45 13.69
C GLU A 210 3.58 -0.35 12.38
N TYR A 211 4.54 -1.26 12.25
CA TYR A 211 5.22 -1.57 10.99
C TYR A 211 4.82 -2.96 10.54
N LYS A 212 4.44 -3.07 9.28
CA LYS A 212 4.14 -4.35 8.63
C LYS A 212 4.89 -4.43 7.32
N THR A 213 5.65 -5.49 7.13
CA THR A 213 6.33 -5.80 5.87
C THR A 213 5.86 -7.15 5.38
N LYS A 214 5.47 -7.21 4.11
CA LYS A 214 5.10 -8.43 3.42
C LYS A 214 5.83 -8.51 2.11
N GLN A 215 6.48 -9.63 1.87
CA GLN A 215 7.16 -9.95 0.61
C GLN A 215 6.55 -11.22 0.04
N LEU A 216 6.19 -11.17 -1.22
CA LEU A 216 5.69 -12.33 -1.96
C LEU A 216 6.48 -12.44 -3.24
N TRP A 217 6.86 -13.65 -3.61
CA TRP A 217 7.51 -13.91 -4.90
C TRP A 217 6.95 -15.13 -5.58
N THR A 218 7.01 -15.10 -6.89
CA THR A 218 6.70 -16.22 -7.75
C THR A 218 7.81 -16.32 -8.79
N GLU A 219 8.42 -17.47 -8.86
CA GLU A 219 9.39 -17.84 -9.88
C GLU A 219 8.79 -18.91 -10.75
N GLN A 220 9.07 -18.83 -12.04
CA GLN A 220 8.61 -19.86 -12.96
C GLN A 220 9.65 -20.11 -14.04
N PHE A 221 9.95 -21.38 -14.23
CA PHE A 221 10.74 -21.87 -15.33
C PHE A 221 9.83 -22.66 -16.28
N ASN A 222 9.91 -22.33 -17.59
CA ASN A 222 9.17 -23.02 -18.63
C ASN A 222 10.12 -23.44 -19.74
N TRP A 223 9.96 -24.67 -20.20
CA TRP A 223 10.65 -25.16 -21.37
C TRP A 223 9.63 -25.72 -22.37
N PHE A 224 9.68 -25.17 -23.58
CA PHE A 224 8.79 -25.53 -24.70
C PHE A 224 9.62 -26.18 -25.79
N VAL A 225 9.16 -27.31 -26.32
CA VAL A 225 9.66 -27.91 -27.54
C VAL A 225 8.53 -27.96 -28.54
N ASN A 226 8.72 -27.32 -29.68
CA ASN A 226 7.71 -27.22 -30.74
C ASN A 226 8.23 -27.86 -32.00
N TYR A 227 7.35 -28.61 -32.64
CA TYR A 227 7.57 -29.15 -33.97
C TYR A 227 6.40 -28.81 -34.88
N ALA A 228 6.64 -28.24 -36.06
CA ALA A 228 5.61 -27.97 -37.06
C ALA A 228 6.21 -28.17 -38.44
N ASN A 229 5.61 -29.07 -39.22
CA ASN A 229 6.07 -29.35 -40.60
C ASN A 229 4.93 -29.83 -41.45
N THR A 230 5.02 -29.55 -42.78
CA THR A 230 4.07 -29.98 -43.80
C THR A 230 4.62 -31.16 -44.57
N PHE A 231 3.91 -32.29 -44.62
CA PHE A 231 4.22 -33.50 -45.31
C PHE A 231 3.20 -33.70 -46.46
N GLY A 232 3.55 -33.27 -47.66
CA GLY A 232 2.63 -33.30 -48.81
C GLY A 232 1.41 -32.42 -48.57
N LYS A 233 0.25 -33.03 -48.31
CA LYS A 233 -1.03 -32.34 -48.03
C LYS A 233 -1.35 -32.31 -46.52
N HIS A 234 -0.49 -32.82 -45.68
CA HIS A 234 -0.74 -32.94 -44.23
C HIS A 234 0.16 -31.98 -43.45
N ASP A 235 -0.43 -31.14 -42.63
CA ASP A 235 0.26 -30.29 -41.70
C ASP A 235 0.25 -30.97 -40.33
N VAL A 236 1.43 -31.17 -39.74
CA VAL A 236 1.63 -31.80 -38.45
C VAL A 236 2.26 -30.80 -37.51
N ALA A 237 1.63 -30.60 -36.36
CA ALA A 237 2.22 -29.79 -35.25
C ALA A 237 2.10 -30.53 -33.93
N ALA A 238 3.17 -30.45 -33.14
CA ALA A 238 3.23 -31.02 -31.81
C ALA A 238 4.00 -30.06 -30.87
N MET A 239 3.60 -30.03 -29.60
CA MET A 239 4.25 -29.22 -28.57
C MET A 239 4.37 -30.04 -27.27
N VAL A 240 5.54 -29.97 -26.64
CA VAL A 240 5.77 -30.49 -25.29
C VAL A 240 6.18 -29.33 -24.41
N VAL A 241 5.62 -29.24 -23.24
CA VAL A 241 5.90 -28.17 -22.27
C VAL A 241 6.25 -28.76 -20.91
N PHE A 242 7.36 -28.29 -20.36
CA PHE A 242 7.72 -28.50 -18.96
C PHE A 242 7.58 -27.19 -18.21
N GLU A 243 6.89 -27.20 -17.07
CA GLU A 243 6.66 -26.02 -16.22
C GLU A 243 7.06 -26.34 -14.78
N GLN A 244 7.82 -25.44 -14.18
CA GLN A 244 8.22 -25.51 -12.78
C GLN A 244 7.95 -24.18 -12.08
N PRO A 245 6.78 -23.99 -11.43
CA PRO A 245 6.50 -22.85 -10.60
C PRO A 245 7.05 -23.02 -9.19
N SER A 246 7.52 -21.91 -8.60
CA SER A 246 7.89 -21.77 -7.20
C SER A 246 7.24 -20.50 -6.64
N LYS A 247 6.68 -20.57 -5.43
CA LYS A 247 6.04 -19.43 -4.77
C LYS A 247 6.48 -19.39 -3.33
N GLY A 248 6.85 -18.20 -2.86
CA GLY A 248 7.19 -17.97 -1.48
C GLY A 248 6.63 -16.66 -0.96
N GLY A 249 6.69 -16.48 0.35
CA GLY A 249 6.26 -15.24 0.98
C GLY A 249 6.63 -15.18 2.45
N GLU A 250 6.94 -13.97 2.88
CA GLU A 250 7.24 -13.65 4.26
C GLU A 250 6.40 -12.44 4.68
N GLU A 251 5.93 -12.48 5.92
CA GLU A 251 5.23 -11.36 6.54
C GLU A 251 5.78 -11.14 7.95
N VAL A 252 6.20 -9.91 8.24
CA VAL A 252 6.71 -9.51 9.56
C VAL A 252 5.96 -8.26 9.99
N SER A 253 5.53 -8.25 11.25
CA SER A 253 4.86 -7.11 11.88
C SER A 253 5.47 -6.81 13.23
N ALA A 254 5.59 -5.52 13.54
CA ALA A 254 5.99 -5.03 14.85
C ALA A 254 5.04 -3.91 15.26
N LYS A 255 4.48 -3.99 16.46
CA LYS A 255 3.58 -2.99 17.04
C LYS A 255 4.12 -2.56 18.40
N GLY A 256 4.24 -1.25 18.60
CA GLY A 256 4.49 -0.63 19.89
C GLY A 256 3.25 0.10 20.38
N GLU A 257 2.93 -0.01 21.67
CA GLU A 257 1.82 0.63 22.35
C GLU A 257 2.32 1.53 23.46
N SER A 258 1.58 2.57 23.81
CA SER A 258 1.90 3.50 24.92
C SER A 258 3.29 4.15 24.77
N PRO A 259 3.47 5.07 23.82
CA PRO A 259 4.73 5.74 23.60
C PRO A 259 5.12 6.62 24.78
N LEU A 260 6.42 6.78 25.00
CA LEU A 260 6.96 7.72 26.00
C LEU A 260 6.80 9.19 25.57
N THR A 261 6.76 9.43 24.26
CA THR A 261 6.59 10.75 23.64
C THR A 261 5.82 10.61 22.32
N ASN A 262 5.36 11.70 21.73
CA ASN A 262 4.64 11.71 20.45
C ASN A 262 5.53 11.50 19.22
N LEU A 263 6.66 10.80 19.35
CA LEU A 263 7.53 10.46 18.22
C LEU A 263 7.06 9.18 17.54
N ASP A 264 7.00 9.19 16.22
CA ASP A 264 6.63 8.06 15.39
C ASP A 264 7.80 7.09 15.10
N GLN A 265 8.58 6.78 16.15
CA GLN A 265 9.76 5.91 16.10
C GLN A 265 9.60 4.73 17.06
N MET A 266 9.93 3.53 16.60
CA MET A 266 9.70 2.30 17.38
C MET A 266 10.50 2.27 18.71
N PHE A 267 11.65 2.91 18.79
CA PHE A 267 12.44 3.00 20.02
C PHE A 267 11.75 3.80 21.14
N ASN A 268 10.75 4.61 20.77
CA ASN A 268 9.97 5.43 21.71
C ASN A 268 8.96 4.61 22.54
N TYR A 269 8.85 3.31 22.26
CA TYR A 269 7.92 2.41 22.94
C TYR A 269 8.63 1.50 23.90
N SER A 270 8.01 1.23 25.06
CA SER A 270 8.57 0.30 26.03
C SER A 270 8.77 -1.09 25.41
N SER A 271 9.86 -1.77 25.79
CA SER A 271 10.14 -3.14 25.36
C SER A 271 9.01 -4.12 25.73
N ASP A 272 8.36 -3.88 26.87
CA ASP A 272 7.27 -4.73 27.37
C ASP A 272 5.96 -4.54 26.59
N ALA A 273 5.81 -3.38 25.93
CA ALA A 273 4.66 -3.07 25.07
C ALA A 273 4.90 -3.42 23.58
N LEU A 274 6.07 -3.95 23.23
CA LEU A 274 6.37 -4.35 21.86
C LEU A 274 5.84 -5.74 21.55
N ARG A 275 4.95 -5.82 20.59
CA ARG A 275 4.45 -7.09 20.03
C ARG A 275 5.11 -7.34 18.68
N ARG A 276 5.61 -8.55 18.48
CA ARG A 276 6.27 -8.99 17.25
C ARG A 276 5.55 -10.22 16.70
N TRP A 277 5.37 -10.23 15.42
CA TRP A 277 4.75 -11.36 14.73
C TRP A 277 5.41 -11.55 13.37
N GLY A 278 5.53 -12.81 12.94
CA GLY A 278 6.09 -13.16 11.64
C GLY A 278 5.54 -14.48 11.13
N GLU A 279 5.38 -14.58 9.81
CA GLU A 279 4.99 -15.79 9.10
C GLU A 279 5.78 -15.91 7.80
N ALA A 280 6.24 -17.12 7.49
CA ALA A 280 6.88 -17.43 6.22
C ALA A 280 6.17 -18.62 5.56
N LYS A 281 5.96 -18.54 4.25
CA LYS A 281 5.33 -19.60 3.44
C LYS A 281 6.06 -19.79 2.13
N GLU A 282 6.39 -21.04 1.81
CA GLU A 282 6.95 -21.42 0.52
C GLU A 282 6.14 -22.59 -0.08
N LYS A 283 5.92 -22.54 -1.39
CA LYS A 283 5.24 -23.61 -2.12
C LYS A 283 5.91 -23.82 -3.47
N ASN A 284 6.46 -25.01 -3.67
CA ASN A 284 7.07 -25.45 -4.91
C ASN A 284 6.21 -26.48 -5.64
N GLY A 285 6.26 -26.48 -6.95
CA GLY A 285 5.53 -27.43 -7.79
C GLY A 285 6.19 -27.59 -9.16
N GLY A 286 5.85 -28.68 -9.83
CA GLY A 286 6.26 -28.93 -11.22
C GLY A 286 5.13 -29.53 -12.03
N ARG A 287 5.08 -29.23 -13.34
CA ARG A 287 4.09 -29.74 -14.29
C ARG A 287 4.73 -30.04 -15.64
N LEU A 288 4.41 -31.20 -16.18
CA LEU A 288 4.69 -31.55 -17.57
C LEU A 288 3.38 -31.66 -18.34
N SER A 289 3.32 -31.04 -19.51
CA SER A 289 2.15 -31.08 -20.41
C SER A 289 2.60 -31.41 -21.82
N TRP A 290 1.83 -32.17 -22.57
CA TRP A 290 2.06 -32.53 -23.96
C TRP A 290 0.79 -32.32 -24.80
#